data_670f8b11a8ced76fbbd672b8265d83db
#
_entry.id   670f8b11a8ced76fbbd672b8265d83db
#
_cell.length_a   1.000
_cell.length_b   1.000
_cell.length_c   1.000
_cell.angle_alpha   90.00
_cell.angle_beta   90.00
_cell.angle_gamma   90.00
#
_symmetry.space_group_name_H-M   'P 1'
#
loop_
_entity.id
_entity.type
_entity.pdbx_description
1 polymer ?
#
loop_
_entity_poly.entity_id
_entity_poly.type
_entity_poly.pdbx_seq_one_letter_code
_entity_poly.pdbx_strand_id
1 'polypeptide(L)'
;MQQYTNYSLLQHNTFQMDVRAALYVEYNSAEELCKFLLSQEFENHRNKFIHIGAGSNLLFAGDYSGLVLHSAIRDLAVAEDTREHQLLRVGAGYVWDDFVAYCVGHELAGVENLSAIPGEVGASAVQNIGAYGVEVCDVIERVEAIDLQGNVRIFSKEECQYGYRDSIFKKELRGQYIITHVVYRLMKSPTYKLGYGDLRARVEAEGAPTLSAVRKAVTAIRDSKLPDPKKLGNAGSFFTNPVIPSEQYEALKTQYPDMPSYAIDDTRVKVPAGWLIEHVGWKGRALGRAAVHDRQALVLVNKGGATGKEVMQLAHRISEDIYTQYGIRVVPEVNYIQ
;
A
#
# COMPACT_ATOMS: atom_id res chain seq x y z
N MET A 1 3.04 6.83 -25.01
CA MET A 1 3.21 5.42 -24.62
C MET A 1 4.63 4.97 -24.94
N GLN A 2 5.29 4.24 -24.05
CA GLN A 2 6.63 3.66 -24.22
C GLN A 2 6.55 2.14 -24.04
N GLN A 3 7.34 1.39 -24.80
CA GLN A 3 7.37 -0.08 -24.76
C GLN A 3 8.81 -0.58 -24.78
N TYR A 4 9.11 -1.55 -23.92
CA TYR A 4 10.46 -2.10 -23.78
C TYR A 4 10.39 -3.62 -23.58
N THR A 5 11.15 -4.36 -24.35
CA THR A 5 11.33 -5.81 -24.16
C THR A 5 12.49 -6.10 -23.22
N ASN A 6 12.39 -7.19 -22.46
CA ASN A 6 13.42 -7.62 -21.50
C ASN A 6 13.85 -6.47 -20.56
N TYR A 7 12.88 -5.78 -19.99
CA TYR A 7 13.06 -4.54 -19.22
C TYR A 7 13.38 -4.81 -17.75
N SER A 8 14.40 -4.14 -17.19
CA SER A 8 14.70 -4.24 -15.75
C SER A 8 13.65 -3.51 -14.92
N LEU A 9 13.09 -4.22 -13.94
CA LEU A 9 12.12 -3.69 -12.99
C LEU A 9 12.77 -3.18 -11.69
N LEU A 10 14.09 -2.99 -11.65
CA LEU A 10 14.81 -2.52 -10.47
C LEU A 10 14.27 -1.20 -9.93
N GLN A 11 13.84 -0.28 -10.80
CA GLN A 11 13.24 1.01 -10.45
C GLN A 11 11.72 0.93 -10.18
N HIS A 12 11.12 -0.25 -10.38
CA HIS A 12 9.67 -0.49 -10.26
C HIS A 12 9.33 -1.50 -9.16
N ASN A 13 10.24 -1.71 -8.21
CA ASN A 13 9.97 -2.42 -6.97
C ASN A 13 10.85 -1.90 -5.83
N THR A 14 10.23 -1.67 -4.69
CA THR A 14 10.91 -1.11 -3.51
C THR A 14 11.76 -2.13 -2.75
N PHE A 15 11.66 -3.42 -3.05
CA PHE A 15 12.60 -4.44 -2.55
C PHE A 15 13.98 -4.37 -3.23
N GLN A 16 14.15 -3.52 -4.25
CA GLN A 16 15.41 -3.38 -5.02
C GLN A 16 15.87 -4.72 -5.63
N MET A 17 14.91 -5.47 -6.17
CA MET A 17 15.23 -6.73 -6.87
C MET A 17 15.46 -6.44 -8.35
N ASP A 18 16.64 -6.83 -8.86
CA ASP A 18 16.94 -6.73 -10.28
C ASP A 18 16.34 -7.93 -11.00
N VAL A 19 15.06 -7.80 -11.33
CA VAL A 19 14.27 -8.77 -12.10
C VAL A 19 13.82 -8.10 -13.39
N ARG A 20 13.53 -8.91 -14.41
CA ARG A 20 13.17 -8.42 -15.76
C ARG A 20 11.74 -8.80 -16.12
N ALA A 21 11.05 -7.91 -16.83
CA ALA A 21 9.79 -8.20 -17.50
C ALA A 21 10.04 -8.56 -18.97
N ALA A 22 9.30 -9.53 -19.51
CA ALA A 22 9.39 -9.84 -20.95
C ALA A 22 8.98 -8.64 -21.81
N LEU A 23 7.90 -7.96 -21.41
CA LEU A 23 7.43 -6.71 -21.99
C LEU A 23 7.04 -5.74 -20.88
N TYR A 24 7.49 -4.49 -20.95
CA TYR A 24 7.08 -3.38 -20.10
C TYR A 24 6.45 -2.30 -20.95
N VAL A 25 5.28 -1.82 -20.55
CA VAL A 25 4.54 -0.76 -21.24
C VAL A 25 4.15 0.32 -20.26
N GLU A 26 4.57 1.55 -20.56
CA GLU A 26 4.19 2.75 -19.81
C GLU A 26 3.31 3.64 -20.68
N TYR A 27 2.15 4.05 -20.16
CA TYR A 27 1.19 4.90 -20.84
C TYR A 27 0.93 6.20 -20.07
N ASN A 28 0.71 7.30 -20.83
CA ASN A 28 0.60 8.66 -20.29
C ASN A 28 -0.84 9.18 -20.28
N SER A 29 -1.79 8.47 -20.88
CA SER A 29 -3.20 8.86 -20.90
C SER A 29 -4.14 7.65 -20.95
N ALA A 30 -5.40 7.88 -20.59
CA ALA A 30 -6.46 6.88 -20.72
C ALA A 30 -6.67 6.43 -22.16
N GLU A 31 -6.51 7.34 -23.14
CA GLU A 31 -6.62 7.05 -24.57
C GLU A 31 -5.49 6.15 -25.06
N GLU A 32 -4.25 6.39 -24.60
CA GLU A 32 -3.11 5.50 -24.88
C GLU A 32 -3.34 4.10 -24.34
N LEU A 33 -3.85 4.00 -23.09
CA LEU A 33 -4.21 2.72 -22.48
C LEU A 33 -5.29 2.01 -23.29
N CYS A 34 -6.40 2.69 -23.64
CA CYS A 34 -7.47 2.10 -24.45
C CYS A 34 -6.94 1.56 -25.78
N LYS A 35 -6.13 2.34 -26.50
CA LYS A 35 -5.54 1.91 -27.77
C LYS A 35 -4.67 0.66 -27.58
N PHE A 36 -3.90 0.61 -26.51
CA PHE A 36 -3.05 -0.55 -26.21
C PHE A 36 -3.89 -1.80 -25.88
N LEU A 37 -4.91 -1.67 -25.02
CA LEU A 37 -5.79 -2.79 -24.65
C LEU A 37 -6.55 -3.40 -25.85
N LEU A 38 -6.78 -2.62 -26.91
CA LEU A 38 -7.44 -3.06 -28.14
C LEU A 38 -6.44 -3.56 -29.20
N SER A 39 -5.14 -3.55 -28.92
CA SER A 39 -4.10 -3.94 -29.85
C SER A 39 -3.85 -5.46 -29.85
N GLN A 40 -3.30 -5.97 -30.97
CA GLN A 40 -2.83 -7.36 -31.07
C GLN A 40 -1.71 -7.65 -30.08
N GLU A 41 -0.88 -6.66 -29.75
CA GLU A 41 0.20 -6.80 -28.77
C GLU A 41 -0.35 -7.13 -27.37
N PHE A 42 -1.39 -6.43 -26.92
CA PHE A 42 -2.04 -6.75 -25.64
C PHE A 42 -2.73 -8.12 -25.69
N GLU A 43 -3.42 -8.46 -26.79
CA GLU A 43 -4.09 -9.75 -26.93
C GLU A 43 -3.10 -10.92 -26.80
N ASN A 44 -1.90 -10.80 -27.34
CA ASN A 44 -0.82 -11.79 -27.21
C ASN A 44 -0.37 -11.98 -25.74
N HIS A 45 -0.59 -10.98 -24.87
CA HIS A 45 -0.18 -10.98 -23.47
C HIS A 45 -1.34 -11.00 -22.48
N ARG A 46 -2.59 -10.97 -22.94
CA ARG A 46 -3.82 -10.86 -22.12
C ARG A 46 -3.89 -11.86 -20.96
N ASN A 47 -3.40 -13.07 -21.17
CA ASN A 47 -3.43 -14.13 -20.16
C ASN A 47 -2.27 -14.04 -19.14
N LYS A 48 -1.28 -13.20 -19.39
CA LYS A 48 -0.11 -13.03 -18.52
C LYS A 48 0.34 -11.59 -18.47
N PHE A 49 -0.45 -10.76 -17.79
CA PHE A 49 -0.07 -9.37 -17.52
C PHE A 49 -0.34 -9.00 -16.08
N ILE A 50 0.37 -7.98 -15.61
CA ILE A 50 0.11 -7.29 -14.35
C ILE A 50 0.13 -5.78 -14.60
N HIS A 51 -0.72 -5.05 -13.86
CA HIS A 51 -0.64 -3.61 -13.76
C HIS A 51 -0.03 -3.23 -12.41
N ILE A 52 1.03 -2.43 -12.43
CA ILE A 52 1.75 -2.02 -11.23
C ILE A 52 1.73 -0.49 -11.08
N GLY A 53 1.85 -0.01 -9.85
CA GLY A 53 2.29 1.34 -9.55
C GLY A 53 3.80 1.36 -9.27
N ALA A 54 4.25 2.16 -8.32
CA ALA A 54 5.66 2.25 -7.91
C ALA A 54 6.26 0.94 -7.33
N GLY A 55 5.52 -0.16 -7.29
CA GLY A 55 6.00 -1.46 -6.80
C GLY A 55 6.27 -1.51 -5.29
N SER A 56 5.65 -0.62 -4.51
CA SER A 56 5.88 -0.50 -3.07
C SER A 56 5.23 -1.59 -2.22
N ASN A 57 4.39 -2.43 -2.83
CA ASN A 57 3.74 -3.57 -2.17
C ASN A 57 3.82 -4.85 -3.01
N LEU A 58 4.93 -5.02 -3.75
CA LEU A 58 5.19 -6.16 -4.62
C LEU A 58 6.46 -6.89 -4.24
N LEU A 59 6.46 -8.22 -4.40
CA LEU A 59 7.63 -9.08 -4.30
C LEU A 59 7.70 -9.97 -5.53
N PHE A 60 8.68 -9.74 -6.41
CA PHE A 60 8.95 -10.57 -7.57
C PHE A 60 9.75 -11.81 -7.15
N ALA A 61 9.22 -13.00 -7.42
CA ALA A 61 9.92 -14.27 -7.14
C ALA A 61 11.14 -14.51 -8.06
N GLY A 62 11.16 -13.86 -9.22
CA GLY A 62 12.18 -13.90 -10.27
C GLY A 62 11.74 -13.04 -11.44
N ASP A 63 12.36 -13.24 -12.62
CA ASP A 63 11.95 -12.58 -13.85
C ASP A 63 10.48 -12.87 -14.18
N TYR A 64 9.78 -11.86 -14.66
CA TYR A 64 8.38 -11.98 -15.05
C TYR A 64 8.27 -12.14 -16.57
N SER A 65 7.86 -13.33 -17.00
CA SER A 65 7.77 -13.69 -18.43
C SER A 65 6.53 -13.15 -19.14
N GLY A 66 5.79 -12.21 -18.52
CA GLY A 66 4.60 -11.56 -19.05
C GLY A 66 4.79 -10.07 -19.31
N LEU A 67 3.66 -9.41 -19.52
CA LEU A 67 3.54 -7.96 -19.69
C LEU A 67 3.38 -7.26 -18.35
N VAL A 68 4.18 -6.24 -18.11
CA VAL A 68 4.00 -5.27 -17.02
C VAL A 68 3.46 -3.97 -17.60
N LEU A 69 2.30 -3.54 -17.12
CA LEU A 69 1.71 -2.23 -17.41
C LEU A 69 1.98 -1.27 -16.27
N HIS A 70 2.35 -0.03 -16.59
CA HIS A 70 2.54 1.04 -15.62
C HIS A 70 1.88 2.33 -16.09
N SER A 71 1.20 3.04 -15.17
CA SER A 71 0.57 4.32 -15.46
C SER A 71 1.54 5.48 -15.22
N ALA A 72 1.77 6.30 -16.24
CA ALA A 72 2.40 7.61 -16.12
C ALA A 72 1.38 8.76 -16.22
N ILE A 73 0.09 8.50 -15.97
CA ILE A 73 -0.94 9.56 -15.89
C ILE A 73 -0.71 10.33 -14.59
N ARG A 74 -0.20 11.56 -14.69
CA ARG A 74 0.22 12.40 -13.55
C ARG A 74 -0.46 13.77 -13.54
N ASP A 75 -1.61 13.90 -14.20
CA ASP A 75 -2.41 15.09 -14.14
C ASP A 75 -3.11 15.23 -12.78
N LEU A 76 -3.34 16.46 -12.36
CA LEU A 76 -4.13 16.84 -11.22
C LEU A 76 -5.03 18.01 -11.63
N ALA A 77 -6.33 17.86 -11.49
CA ALA A 77 -7.30 18.86 -11.86
C ALA A 77 -8.36 19.05 -10.78
N VAL A 78 -8.81 20.28 -10.61
CA VAL A 78 -9.97 20.60 -9.77
C VAL A 78 -11.23 20.23 -10.54
N ALA A 79 -11.97 19.23 -10.05
CA ALA A 79 -13.22 18.77 -10.63
C ALA A 79 -14.43 19.56 -10.09
N GLU A 80 -14.34 20.02 -8.83
CA GLU A 80 -15.35 20.84 -8.18
C GLU A 80 -14.68 21.69 -7.08
N ASP A 81 -15.13 22.92 -6.92
CA ASP A 81 -14.66 23.81 -5.85
C ASP A 81 -15.85 24.48 -5.18
N THR A 82 -16.11 24.14 -3.93
CA THR A 82 -17.17 24.70 -3.11
C THR A 82 -16.57 25.49 -1.92
N ARG A 83 -17.44 26.09 -1.12
CA ARG A 83 -17.02 26.76 0.13
C ARG A 83 -16.48 25.78 1.16
N GLU A 84 -16.96 24.53 1.18
CA GLU A 84 -16.69 23.54 2.22
C GLU A 84 -15.59 22.55 1.83
N HIS A 85 -15.53 22.18 0.55
CA HIS A 85 -14.61 21.17 0.04
C HIS A 85 -14.16 21.44 -1.38
N GLN A 86 -13.12 20.73 -1.79
CA GLN A 86 -12.66 20.66 -3.18
C GLN A 86 -12.58 19.21 -3.63
N LEU A 87 -13.09 18.92 -4.84
CA LEU A 87 -12.88 17.63 -5.50
C LEU A 87 -11.65 17.72 -6.40
N LEU A 88 -10.64 16.89 -6.11
CA LEU A 88 -9.45 16.77 -6.94
C LEU A 88 -9.50 15.47 -7.73
N ARG A 89 -9.42 15.55 -9.06
CA ARG A 89 -9.25 14.44 -9.97
C ARG A 89 -7.75 14.24 -10.22
N VAL A 90 -7.21 13.08 -9.85
CA VAL A 90 -5.77 12.81 -9.84
C VAL A 90 -5.45 11.56 -10.62
N GLY A 91 -4.48 11.65 -11.53
CA GLY A 91 -4.02 10.53 -12.35
C GLY A 91 -3.41 9.39 -11.53
N ALA A 92 -3.63 8.15 -11.97
CA ALA A 92 -3.25 6.95 -11.24
C ALA A 92 -1.75 6.81 -11.00
N GLY A 93 -0.90 7.36 -11.90
CA GLY A 93 0.56 7.38 -11.78
C GLY A 93 1.11 8.60 -11.01
N TYR A 94 0.26 9.43 -10.41
CA TYR A 94 0.71 10.53 -9.55
C TYR A 94 1.32 9.95 -8.27
N VAL A 95 2.50 10.44 -7.86
CA VAL A 95 3.16 9.99 -6.63
C VAL A 95 2.30 10.35 -5.42
N TRP A 96 1.98 9.38 -4.58
CA TRP A 96 1.05 9.57 -3.46
C TRP A 96 1.50 10.66 -2.49
N ASP A 97 2.78 10.65 -2.07
CA ASP A 97 3.24 11.62 -1.09
C ASP A 97 3.36 13.05 -1.66
N ASP A 98 3.58 13.19 -2.98
CA ASP A 98 3.52 14.49 -3.66
C ASP A 98 2.07 15.01 -3.69
N PHE A 99 1.08 14.13 -3.88
CA PHE A 99 -0.33 14.49 -3.77
C PHE A 99 -0.69 14.96 -2.35
N VAL A 100 -0.24 14.23 -1.32
CA VAL A 100 -0.43 14.67 0.08
C VAL A 100 0.24 16.02 0.33
N ALA A 101 1.46 16.23 -0.17
CA ALA A 101 2.16 17.51 -0.06
C ALA A 101 1.41 18.65 -0.74
N TYR A 102 0.86 18.40 -1.95
CA TYR A 102 0.00 19.34 -2.65
C TYR A 102 -1.23 19.72 -1.79
N CYS A 103 -1.95 18.75 -1.25
CA CYS A 103 -3.13 18.98 -0.43
C CYS A 103 -2.80 19.83 0.81
N VAL A 104 -1.76 19.46 1.55
CA VAL A 104 -1.31 20.20 2.73
C VAL A 104 -0.89 21.64 2.38
N GLY A 105 -0.17 21.83 1.27
CA GLY A 105 0.25 23.14 0.79
C GLY A 105 -0.90 24.06 0.34
N HIS A 106 -2.07 23.47 -0.02
CA HIS A 106 -3.28 24.19 -0.41
C HIS A 106 -4.36 24.20 0.70
N GLU A 107 -3.99 23.82 1.92
CA GLU A 107 -4.89 23.77 3.09
C GLU A 107 -6.10 22.86 2.88
N LEU A 108 -5.94 21.77 2.13
CA LEU A 108 -6.96 20.76 1.85
C LEU A 108 -6.76 19.57 2.78
N ALA A 109 -7.70 19.38 3.70
CA ALA A 109 -7.62 18.36 4.77
C ALA A 109 -8.19 17.01 4.34
N GLY A 110 -7.67 15.93 4.95
CA GLY A 110 -8.20 14.57 4.88
C GLY A 110 -7.15 13.51 4.56
N VAL A 111 -5.97 13.90 4.02
CA VAL A 111 -4.90 12.97 3.64
C VAL A 111 -3.60 13.17 4.42
N GLU A 112 -3.51 14.17 5.28
CA GLU A 112 -2.28 14.54 6.03
C GLU A 112 -1.74 13.39 6.89
N ASN A 113 -2.60 12.55 7.45
CA ASN A 113 -2.22 11.35 8.22
C ASN A 113 -1.60 10.26 7.32
N LEU A 114 -1.83 10.32 6.02
CA LEU A 114 -1.34 9.35 5.03
C LEU A 114 -0.01 9.80 4.38
N SER A 115 0.67 10.75 5.00
CA SER A 115 1.97 11.27 4.56
C SER A 115 3.06 10.21 4.55
N ALA A 116 4.02 10.37 3.65
CA ALA A 116 5.21 9.53 3.49
C ALA A 116 4.90 8.03 3.24
N ILE A 117 3.68 7.68 2.76
CA ILE A 117 3.39 6.34 2.26
C ILE A 117 3.94 6.24 0.84
N PRO A 118 4.86 5.29 0.57
CA PRO A 118 5.39 5.12 -0.78
C PRO A 118 4.33 4.51 -1.71
N GLY A 119 4.31 4.93 -2.97
CA GLY A 119 3.38 4.41 -3.96
C GLY A 119 2.76 5.50 -4.81
N GLU A 120 1.72 5.14 -5.53
CA GLU A 120 1.00 6.00 -6.48
C GLU A 120 -0.50 6.00 -6.19
N VAL A 121 -1.19 7.03 -6.67
CA VAL A 121 -2.61 7.30 -6.48
C VAL A 121 -3.50 6.11 -6.86
N GLY A 122 -3.28 5.49 -8.03
CA GLY A 122 -4.08 4.32 -8.45
C GLY A 122 -3.94 3.14 -7.48
N ALA A 123 -2.70 2.85 -7.06
CA ALA A 123 -2.43 1.77 -6.11
C ALA A 123 -3.02 2.06 -4.72
N SER A 124 -3.10 3.35 -4.31
CA SER A 124 -3.70 3.76 -3.05
C SER A 124 -5.17 3.36 -2.97
N ALA A 125 -5.93 3.54 -4.06
CA ALA A 125 -7.34 3.18 -4.16
C ALA A 125 -7.55 1.66 -4.23
N VAL A 126 -6.68 0.91 -4.94
CA VAL A 126 -6.75 -0.56 -4.96
C VAL A 126 -6.54 -1.15 -3.57
N GLN A 127 -5.55 -0.64 -2.84
CA GLN A 127 -5.11 -1.20 -1.55
C GLN A 127 -5.91 -0.68 -0.35
N ASN A 128 -6.71 0.38 -0.51
CA ASN A 128 -7.28 1.15 0.59
C ASN A 128 -6.18 1.46 1.62
N ILE A 129 -5.16 2.22 1.19
CA ILE A 129 -4.04 2.55 2.07
C ILE A 129 -4.54 3.27 3.32
N GLY A 130 -3.89 3.02 4.44
CA GLY A 130 -4.29 3.63 5.71
C GLY A 130 -3.13 3.69 6.71
N ALA A 131 -3.11 4.76 7.46
CA ALA A 131 -2.15 4.98 8.54
C ALA A 131 -2.72 5.98 9.55
N TYR A 132 -2.27 5.90 10.79
CA TYR A 132 -2.57 6.86 11.86
C TYR A 132 -4.06 7.18 12.02
N GLY A 133 -4.91 6.13 11.93
CA GLY A 133 -6.36 6.24 12.14
C GLY A 133 -7.17 6.81 10.97
N VAL A 134 -6.55 6.92 9.78
CA VAL A 134 -7.20 7.35 8.53
C VAL A 134 -7.01 6.27 7.46
N GLU A 135 -8.01 6.03 6.64
CA GLU A 135 -7.92 5.24 5.42
C GLU A 135 -8.25 6.12 4.20
N VAL A 136 -7.66 5.81 3.04
CA VAL A 136 -7.86 6.64 1.85
C VAL A 136 -9.32 6.65 1.38
N CYS A 137 -10.07 5.60 1.64
CA CYS A 137 -11.51 5.54 1.37
C CYS A 137 -12.31 6.61 2.14
N ASP A 138 -11.78 7.19 3.23
CA ASP A 138 -12.44 8.26 3.97
C ASP A 138 -12.67 9.49 3.06
N VAL A 139 -11.77 9.69 2.09
CA VAL A 139 -11.74 10.86 1.19
C VAL A 139 -11.98 10.53 -0.29
N ILE A 140 -12.03 9.25 -0.69
CA ILE A 140 -12.37 8.88 -2.07
C ILE A 140 -13.84 9.22 -2.35
N GLU A 141 -14.08 9.95 -3.41
CA GLU A 141 -15.41 10.25 -3.96
C GLU A 141 -15.82 9.23 -5.01
N ARG A 142 -14.93 8.96 -5.97
CA ARG A 142 -15.12 7.97 -7.03
C ARG A 142 -13.78 7.54 -7.63
N VAL A 143 -13.80 6.39 -8.32
CA VAL A 143 -12.66 5.83 -9.05
C VAL A 143 -13.01 5.71 -10.53
N GLU A 144 -12.15 6.20 -11.41
CA GLU A 144 -12.30 6.09 -12.86
C GLU A 144 -11.36 4.99 -13.37
N ALA A 145 -11.90 4.01 -14.08
CA ALA A 145 -11.15 2.85 -14.55
C ALA A 145 -11.57 2.45 -15.96
N ILE A 146 -10.73 1.65 -16.61
CA ILE A 146 -10.95 1.10 -17.95
C ILE A 146 -10.92 -0.43 -17.82
N ASP A 147 -11.91 -1.11 -18.42
CA ASP A 147 -11.91 -2.56 -18.54
C ASP A 147 -10.96 -3.06 -19.65
N LEU A 148 -10.73 -4.37 -19.72
CA LEU A 148 -9.83 -4.95 -20.73
C LEU A 148 -10.41 -4.92 -22.17
N GLN A 149 -11.61 -4.40 -22.37
CA GLN A 149 -12.25 -4.13 -23.65
C GLN A 149 -12.15 -2.66 -24.05
N GLY A 150 -11.52 -1.80 -23.20
CA GLY A 150 -11.36 -0.38 -23.44
C GLY A 150 -12.56 0.48 -23.01
N ASN A 151 -13.55 -0.08 -22.34
CA ASN A 151 -14.71 0.69 -21.87
C ASN A 151 -14.36 1.39 -20.55
N VAL A 152 -14.70 2.68 -20.49
CA VAL A 152 -14.57 3.48 -19.26
C VAL A 152 -15.71 3.15 -18.29
N ARG A 153 -15.36 2.96 -17.03
CA ARG A 153 -16.32 2.83 -15.93
C ARG A 153 -15.93 3.73 -14.77
N ILE A 154 -16.93 4.34 -14.18
CA ILE A 154 -16.81 5.14 -12.96
C ILE A 154 -17.44 4.32 -11.83
N PHE A 155 -16.67 4.11 -10.77
CA PHE A 155 -17.13 3.45 -9.56
C PHE A 155 -17.36 4.50 -8.48
N SER A 156 -18.54 4.52 -7.85
CA SER A 156 -18.75 5.29 -6.62
C SER A 156 -17.91 4.69 -5.48
N LYS A 157 -17.77 5.44 -4.39
CA LYS A 157 -17.10 4.93 -3.18
C LYS A 157 -17.73 3.62 -2.68
N GLU A 158 -19.06 3.53 -2.70
CA GLU A 158 -19.83 2.37 -2.25
C GLU A 158 -19.58 1.15 -3.16
N GLU A 159 -19.54 1.36 -4.47
CA GLU A 159 -19.22 0.30 -5.44
C GLU A 159 -17.81 -0.24 -5.28
N CYS A 160 -16.87 0.55 -4.74
CA CYS A 160 -15.52 0.10 -4.46
C CYS A 160 -15.43 -0.90 -3.30
N GLN A 161 -16.47 -1.08 -2.47
CA GLN A 161 -16.59 -2.04 -1.38
C GLN A 161 -15.35 -2.06 -0.47
N TYR A 162 -14.89 -0.89 -0.04
CA TYR A 162 -13.69 -0.74 0.75
C TYR A 162 -13.80 -1.45 2.11
N GLY A 163 -12.72 -2.09 2.50
CA GLY A 163 -12.48 -2.69 3.81
C GLY A 163 -11.03 -2.50 4.26
N TYR A 164 -10.68 -3.05 5.41
CA TYR A 164 -9.30 -2.96 5.92
C TYR A 164 -8.31 -3.59 4.94
N ARG A 165 -7.47 -2.76 4.31
CA ARG A 165 -6.51 -3.15 3.25
C ARG A 165 -7.16 -3.87 2.07
N ASP A 166 -8.39 -3.50 1.74
CA ASP A 166 -9.23 -4.25 0.81
C ASP A 166 -10.14 -3.35 -0.03
N SER A 167 -10.45 -3.82 -1.25
CA SER A 167 -11.38 -3.20 -2.17
C SER A 167 -11.91 -4.24 -3.17
N ILE A 168 -12.94 -3.90 -3.94
CA ILE A 168 -13.46 -4.74 -5.03
C ILE A 168 -12.37 -5.05 -6.08
N PHE A 169 -11.39 -4.15 -6.28
CA PHE A 169 -10.29 -4.32 -7.23
C PHE A 169 -9.26 -5.37 -6.77
N LYS A 170 -9.26 -5.75 -5.50
CA LYS A 170 -8.45 -6.86 -4.96
C LYS A 170 -9.19 -8.20 -4.96
N LYS A 171 -10.50 -8.20 -5.10
CA LYS A 171 -11.40 -9.35 -5.04
C LYS A 171 -12.03 -9.64 -6.41
N GLU A 172 -13.33 -9.39 -6.53
CA GLU A 172 -14.18 -9.79 -7.66
C GLU A 172 -13.72 -9.18 -8.98
N LEU A 173 -13.18 -7.95 -8.94
CA LEU A 173 -12.72 -7.23 -10.14
C LEU A 173 -11.20 -7.25 -10.31
N ARG A 174 -10.50 -8.12 -9.58
CA ARG A 174 -9.04 -8.22 -9.69
C ARG A 174 -8.61 -8.55 -11.12
N GLY A 175 -7.76 -7.67 -11.69
CA GLY A 175 -7.25 -7.81 -13.06
C GLY A 175 -8.26 -7.54 -14.17
N GLN A 176 -9.49 -7.13 -13.84
CA GLN A 176 -10.52 -6.82 -14.84
C GLN A 176 -10.58 -5.33 -15.20
N TYR A 177 -10.11 -4.47 -14.32
CA TYR A 177 -10.10 -3.02 -14.49
C TYR A 177 -8.73 -2.44 -14.19
N ILE A 178 -8.35 -1.40 -14.93
CA ILE A 178 -7.15 -0.61 -14.72
C ILE A 178 -7.59 0.80 -14.34
N ILE A 179 -7.24 1.22 -13.11
CA ILE A 179 -7.56 2.56 -12.60
C ILE A 179 -6.74 3.59 -13.37
N THR A 180 -7.40 4.60 -13.89
CA THR A 180 -6.78 5.74 -14.60
C THR A 180 -6.73 7.00 -13.74
N HIS A 181 -7.80 7.26 -12.97
CA HIS A 181 -7.88 8.41 -12.06
C HIS A 181 -8.65 8.07 -10.79
N VAL A 182 -8.36 8.83 -9.75
CA VAL A 182 -9.12 8.81 -8.50
C VAL A 182 -9.57 10.25 -8.19
N VAL A 183 -10.81 10.40 -7.78
CA VAL A 183 -11.35 11.70 -7.35
C VAL A 183 -11.46 11.70 -5.84
N TYR A 184 -10.85 12.69 -5.22
CA TYR A 184 -10.83 12.86 -3.77
C TYR A 184 -11.65 14.07 -3.34
N ARG A 185 -12.46 13.90 -2.29
CA ARG A 185 -13.16 14.97 -1.59
C ARG A 185 -12.33 15.44 -0.41
N LEU A 186 -11.78 16.63 -0.48
CA LEU A 186 -10.90 17.21 0.52
C LEU A 186 -11.55 18.44 1.15
N MET A 187 -11.48 18.51 2.48
CA MET A 187 -12.18 19.55 3.24
C MET A 187 -11.34 20.81 3.39
N LYS A 188 -11.97 21.98 3.28
CA LYS A 188 -11.34 23.30 3.53
C LYS A 188 -11.32 23.68 5.01
N SER A 189 -12.08 22.95 5.84
CA SER A 189 -12.08 23.11 7.30
C SER A 189 -11.59 21.80 7.92
N PRO A 190 -10.35 21.72 8.45
CA PRO A 190 -9.76 20.49 8.91
C PRO A 190 -10.40 19.99 10.22
N THR A 191 -10.58 18.67 10.31
CA THR A 191 -10.84 17.94 11.55
C THR A 191 -9.69 16.98 11.77
N TYR A 192 -8.81 17.27 12.74
CA TYR A 192 -7.57 16.51 12.94
C TYR A 192 -7.81 15.19 13.66
N LYS A 193 -7.41 14.08 13.05
CA LYS A 193 -7.41 12.73 13.65
C LYS A 193 -6.05 12.46 14.30
N LEU A 194 -5.90 12.81 15.60
CA LEU A 194 -4.63 12.71 16.34
C LEU A 194 -4.59 11.57 17.36
N GLY A 195 -5.61 10.73 17.45
CA GLY A 195 -5.75 9.71 18.49
C GLY A 195 -4.82 8.49 18.37
N TYR A 196 -3.98 8.40 17.34
CA TYR A 196 -3.16 7.21 17.11
C TYR A 196 -1.74 7.36 17.70
N GLY A 197 -1.39 6.50 18.65
CA GLY A 197 -0.06 6.47 19.27
C GLY A 197 0.32 7.82 19.93
N ASP A 198 1.55 8.27 19.63
CA ASP A 198 2.14 9.51 20.15
C ASP A 198 1.94 10.73 19.21
N LEU A 199 1.10 10.58 18.16
CA LEU A 199 0.91 11.63 17.15
C LEU A 199 0.42 12.95 17.76
N ARG A 200 -0.59 12.89 18.66
CA ARG A 200 -1.13 14.07 19.34
C ARG A 200 -0.04 14.85 20.09
N ALA A 201 0.73 14.15 20.92
CA ALA A 201 1.79 14.79 21.70
C ALA A 201 2.84 15.47 20.83
N ARG A 202 3.20 14.87 19.69
CA ARG A 202 4.16 15.45 18.74
C ARG A 202 3.62 16.67 18.01
N VAL A 203 2.35 16.66 17.62
CA VAL A 203 1.72 17.80 16.96
C VAL A 203 1.57 18.96 17.93
N GLU A 204 1.05 18.71 19.14
CA GLU A 204 0.81 19.72 20.16
C GLU A 204 2.13 20.33 20.73
N ALA A 205 3.24 19.61 20.66
CA ALA A 205 4.55 20.13 21.03
C ALA A 205 5.02 21.28 20.10
N GLU A 206 4.49 21.39 18.89
CA GLU A 206 4.79 22.48 17.94
C GLU A 206 3.76 23.62 17.98
N GLY A 207 2.69 23.49 18.79
CA GLY A 207 1.62 24.48 18.95
C GLY A 207 0.23 23.95 18.58
N ALA A 208 -0.64 24.83 18.10
CA ALA A 208 -1.96 24.41 17.64
C ALA A 208 -1.84 23.49 16.39
N PRO A 209 -2.72 22.47 16.27
CA PRO A 209 -2.71 21.58 15.11
C PRO A 209 -2.89 22.34 13.79
N THR A 210 -2.04 22.02 12.82
CA THR A 210 -2.15 22.41 11.41
C THR A 210 -1.91 21.21 10.52
N LEU A 211 -2.35 21.23 9.26
CA LEU A 211 -2.07 20.15 8.31
C LEU A 211 -0.57 19.91 8.15
N SER A 212 0.21 20.99 8.11
CA SER A 212 1.68 20.93 8.03
C SER A 212 2.30 20.27 9.27
N ALA A 213 1.82 20.63 10.48
CA ALA A 213 2.31 20.00 11.72
C ALA A 213 1.99 18.51 11.78
N VAL A 214 0.78 18.11 11.35
CA VAL A 214 0.41 16.69 11.28
C VAL A 214 1.30 15.94 10.27
N ARG A 215 1.44 16.46 9.02
CA ARG A 215 2.34 15.88 8.02
C ARG A 215 3.77 15.71 8.54
N LYS A 216 4.32 16.75 9.15
CA LYS A 216 5.67 16.73 9.72
C LYS A 216 5.81 15.65 10.81
N ALA A 217 4.87 15.60 11.74
CA ALA A 217 4.88 14.62 12.82
C ALA A 217 4.75 13.17 12.27
N VAL A 218 3.84 12.93 11.34
CA VAL A 218 3.67 11.62 10.70
C VAL A 218 4.94 11.19 9.97
N THR A 219 5.53 12.08 9.16
CA THR A 219 6.78 11.80 8.44
C THR A 219 7.91 11.45 9.42
N ALA A 220 8.10 12.25 10.47
CA ALA A 220 9.13 11.99 11.47
C ALA A 220 8.93 10.65 12.23
N ILE A 221 7.67 10.28 12.56
CA ILE A 221 7.36 8.98 13.18
C ILE A 221 7.72 7.85 12.21
N ARG A 222 7.35 7.97 10.93
CA ARG A 222 7.64 6.94 9.93
C ARG A 222 9.14 6.78 9.71
N ASP A 223 9.87 7.86 9.52
CA ASP A 223 11.32 7.84 9.31
C ASP A 223 12.08 7.24 10.50
N SER A 224 11.56 7.43 11.72
CA SER A 224 12.17 6.82 12.92
C SER A 224 11.96 5.30 13.00
N LYS A 225 10.88 4.78 12.41
CA LYS A 225 10.47 3.38 12.54
C LYS A 225 10.74 2.54 11.30
N LEU A 226 10.56 3.11 10.10
CA LEU A 226 10.61 2.36 8.83
C LEU A 226 11.93 2.66 8.11
N PRO A 227 12.57 1.63 7.53
CA PRO A 227 13.73 1.87 6.68
C PRO A 227 13.33 2.52 5.35
N ASP A 228 14.12 3.49 4.91
CA ASP A 228 13.98 4.06 3.57
C ASP A 228 14.23 2.96 2.51
N PRO A 229 13.24 2.64 1.66
CA PRO A 229 13.39 1.57 0.68
C PRO A 229 14.46 1.86 -0.38
N LYS A 230 14.87 3.12 -0.56
CA LYS A 230 15.98 3.49 -1.44
C LYS A 230 17.35 3.10 -0.86
N LYS A 231 17.45 2.95 0.47
CA LYS A 231 18.68 2.56 1.18
C LYS A 231 18.69 1.09 1.55
N LEU A 232 17.54 0.56 1.92
CA LEU A 232 17.37 -0.82 2.35
C LEU A 232 16.06 -1.36 1.77
N GLY A 233 16.15 -2.16 0.72
CA GLY A 233 15.00 -2.66 -0.04
C GLY A 233 13.97 -3.33 0.85
N ASN A 234 12.71 -2.91 0.75
CA ASN A 234 11.58 -3.44 1.51
C ASN A 234 10.26 -3.01 0.86
N ALA A 235 9.13 -3.55 1.34
CA ALA A 235 7.79 -3.18 0.89
C ALA A 235 6.90 -2.72 2.07
N GLY A 236 7.48 -2.05 3.06
CA GLY A 236 6.76 -1.65 4.28
C GLY A 236 6.37 -2.85 5.15
N SER A 237 5.19 -2.78 5.77
CA SER A 237 4.67 -3.90 6.56
C SER A 237 4.41 -5.11 5.67
N PHE A 238 5.09 -6.23 5.97
CA PHE A 238 5.01 -7.42 5.13
C PHE A 238 3.77 -8.27 5.41
N PHE A 239 3.29 -8.27 6.65
CA PHE A 239 2.11 -9.05 7.07
C PHE A 239 0.98 -8.14 7.53
N THR A 240 -0.25 -8.57 7.28
CA THR A 240 -1.43 -7.97 7.91
C THR A 240 -1.49 -8.35 9.40
N ASN A 241 -2.07 -7.47 10.20
CA ASN A 241 -2.39 -7.83 11.59
C ASN A 241 -3.54 -8.85 11.59
N PRO A 242 -3.34 -10.06 12.15
CA PRO A 242 -4.39 -11.07 12.20
C PRO A 242 -5.56 -10.64 13.08
N VAL A 243 -6.76 -10.98 12.64
CA VAL A 243 -8.00 -10.86 13.42
C VAL A 243 -8.36 -12.26 13.90
N ILE A 244 -8.50 -12.44 15.21
CA ILE A 244 -8.80 -13.73 15.85
C ILE A 244 -10.05 -13.62 16.75
N PRO A 245 -10.73 -14.74 17.07
CA PRO A 245 -11.80 -14.75 18.05
C PRO A 245 -11.33 -14.24 19.41
N SER A 246 -12.20 -13.48 20.10
CA SER A 246 -11.91 -12.96 21.47
C SER A 246 -11.61 -14.10 22.45
N GLU A 247 -12.31 -15.23 22.33
CA GLU A 247 -12.06 -16.42 23.16
C GLU A 247 -10.63 -16.97 22.98
N GLN A 248 -10.15 -17.09 21.73
CA GLN A 248 -8.78 -17.50 21.46
C GLN A 248 -7.76 -16.52 22.05
N TYR A 249 -8.05 -15.22 21.93
CA TYR A 249 -7.19 -14.18 22.51
C TYR A 249 -7.11 -14.28 24.04
N GLU A 250 -8.23 -14.45 24.74
CA GLU A 250 -8.25 -14.57 26.21
C GLU A 250 -7.46 -15.81 26.70
N ALA A 251 -7.57 -16.92 25.98
CA ALA A 251 -6.76 -18.12 26.27
C ALA A 251 -5.25 -17.84 26.10
N LEU A 252 -4.86 -17.13 25.03
CA LEU A 252 -3.48 -16.74 24.79
C LEU A 252 -3.00 -15.70 25.81
N LYS A 253 -3.84 -14.74 26.20
CA LYS A 253 -3.54 -13.69 27.17
C LYS A 253 -3.16 -14.25 28.55
N THR A 254 -3.73 -15.40 28.93
CA THR A 254 -3.37 -16.10 30.16
C THR A 254 -1.91 -16.60 30.12
N GLN A 255 -1.40 -17.01 28.95
CA GLN A 255 -0.02 -17.49 28.78
C GLN A 255 0.94 -16.34 28.44
N TYR A 256 0.46 -15.31 27.80
CA TYR A 256 1.23 -14.13 27.32
C TYR A 256 0.57 -12.83 27.80
N PRO A 257 0.72 -12.48 29.11
CA PRO A 257 0.02 -11.33 29.69
C PRO A 257 0.25 -9.98 29.01
N ASP A 258 1.40 -9.82 28.34
CA ASP A 258 1.79 -8.59 27.62
C ASP A 258 1.31 -8.55 26.16
N MET A 259 0.58 -9.59 25.67
CA MET A 259 0.08 -9.62 24.29
C MET A 259 -0.91 -8.47 24.07
N PRO A 260 -0.63 -7.54 23.14
CA PRO A 260 -1.53 -6.43 22.84
C PRO A 260 -2.65 -6.86 21.90
N SER A 261 -3.79 -6.18 21.99
CA SER A 261 -4.89 -6.34 21.05
C SER A 261 -5.66 -5.03 20.85
N TYR A 262 -6.42 -4.98 19.76
CA TYR A 262 -7.37 -3.92 19.47
C TYR A 262 -8.73 -4.57 19.19
N ALA A 263 -9.77 -4.17 19.92
CA ALA A 263 -11.12 -4.66 19.67
C ALA A 263 -11.58 -4.26 18.27
N ILE A 264 -12.17 -5.22 17.56
CA ILE A 264 -12.85 -5.01 16.28
C ILE A 264 -14.36 -4.96 16.51
N ASP A 265 -14.86 -5.93 17.24
CA ASP A 265 -16.25 -6.04 17.69
C ASP A 265 -16.31 -6.90 18.97
N ASP A 266 -17.52 -7.25 19.43
CA ASP A 266 -17.71 -8.01 20.65
C ASP A 266 -17.12 -9.43 20.61
N THR A 267 -16.83 -9.95 19.44
CA THR A 267 -16.40 -11.35 19.21
C THR A 267 -14.99 -11.48 18.66
N ARG A 268 -14.38 -10.39 18.18
CA ARG A 268 -13.09 -10.43 17.47
C ARG A 268 -12.15 -9.33 17.91
N VAL A 269 -10.88 -9.69 17.96
CA VAL A 269 -9.79 -8.76 18.24
C VAL A 269 -8.70 -8.84 17.17
N LYS A 270 -8.04 -7.73 16.92
CA LYS A 270 -6.87 -7.64 16.04
C LYS A 270 -5.60 -7.67 16.88
N VAL A 271 -4.70 -8.62 16.60
CA VAL A 271 -3.40 -8.77 17.27
C VAL A 271 -2.30 -8.17 16.39
N PRO A 272 -1.41 -7.32 16.94
CA PRO A 272 -0.27 -6.80 16.17
C PRO A 272 0.68 -7.90 15.72
N ALA A 273 0.79 -8.12 14.40
CA ALA A 273 1.71 -9.12 13.84
C ALA A 273 3.19 -8.79 14.17
N GLY A 274 3.53 -7.51 14.30
CA GLY A 274 4.87 -7.10 14.73
C GLY A 274 5.25 -7.63 16.11
N TRP A 275 4.31 -7.64 17.06
CA TRP A 275 4.51 -8.24 18.37
C TRP A 275 4.76 -9.76 18.26
N LEU A 276 3.94 -10.47 17.48
CA LEU A 276 4.09 -11.91 17.27
C LEU A 276 5.47 -12.25 16.68
N ILE A 277 5.89 -11.53 15.63
CA ILE A 277 7.18 -11.72 14.95
C ILE A 277 8.35 -11.48 15.92
N GLU A 278 8.26 -10.44 16.75
CA GLU A 278 9.28 -10.10 17.74
C GLU A 278 9.38 -11.19 18.82
N HIS A 279 8.25 -11.69 19.32
CA HIS A 279 8.20 -12.66 20.41
C HIS A 279 8.54 -14.10 20.00
N VAL A 280 8.43 -14.47 18.71
CA VAL A 280 9.03 -15.68 18.16
C VAL A 280 10.52 -15.50 17.81
N GLY A 281 11.10 -14.33 18.15
CA GLY A 281 12.53 -14.07 18.09
C GLY A 281 13.07 -13.73 16.69
N TRP A 282 12.23 -13.29 15.75
CA TRP A 282 12.68 -12.96 14.39
C TRP A 282 13.18 -11.52 14.21
N LYS A 283 12.81 -10.58 15.09
CA LYS A 283 13.26 -9.20 14.98
C LYS A 283 14.78 -9.09 14.91
N GLY A 284 15.31 -8.41 13.87
CA GLY A 284 16.74 -8.27 13.62
C GLY A 284 17.45 -9.52 13.06
N ARG A 285 16.77 -10.66 12.89
CA ARG A 285 17.37 -11.90 12.38
C ARG A 285 17.29 -11.98 10.86
N ALA A 286 18.23 -12.69 10.29
CA ALA A 286 18.33 -12.95 8.85
C ALA A 286 18.20 -14.45 8.53
N LEU A 287 17.67 -14.71 7.33
CA LEU A 287 17.74 -16.01 6.65
C LEU A 287 18.35 -15.76 5.26
N GLY A 288 19.61 -16.12 5.07
CA GLY A 288 20.36 -15.74 3.87
C GLY A 288 20.54 -14.21 3.77
N ARG A 289 20.13 -13.65 2.64
CA ARG A 289 20.20 -12.20 2.37
C ARG A 289 18.90 -11.45 2.69
N ALA A 290 17.82 -12.16 3.03
CA ALA A 290 16.60 -11.61 3.55
C ALA A 290 16.66 -11.52 5.08
N ALA A 291 16.08 -10.44 5.67
CA ALA A 291 16.08 -10.28 7.12
C ALA A 291 14.79 -9.61 7.60
N VAL A 292 14.51 -9.73 8.90
CA VAL A 292 13.54 -8.90 9.61
C VAL A 292 14.27 -7.64 10.11
N HIS A 293 13.69 -6.47 9.87
CA HIS A 293 14.27 -5.20 10.29
C HIS A 293 14.40 -5.11 11.82
N ASP A 294 15.49 -4.53 12.30
CA ASP A 294 15.85 -4.50 13.73
C ASP A 294 15.00 -3.56 14.60
N ARG A 295 14.39 -2.51 13.99
CA ARG A 295 13.51 -1.57 14.70
C ARG A 295 12.02 -1.83 14.49
N GLN A 296 11.65 -2.48 13.38
CA GLN A 296 10.25 -2.76 13.03
C GLN A 296 10.10 -4.20 12.52
N ALA A 297 9.61 -5.09 13.38
CA ALA A 297 9.50 -6.51 13.09
C ALA A 297 8.53 -6.86 11.93
N LEU A 298 7.59 -5.95 11.60
CA LEU A 298 6.71 -6.13 10.44
C LEU A 298 7.40 -5.95 9.09
N VAL A 299 8.61 -5.37 9.06
CA VAL A 299 9.31 -5.04 7.81
C VAL A 299 10.34 -6.10 7.50
N LEU A 300 10.16 -6.83 6.40
CA LEU A 300 11.18 -7.68 5.82
C LEU A 300 12.05 -6.87 4.86
N VAL A 301 13.35 -7.09 4.91
CA VAL A 301 14.34 -6.29 4.18
C VAL A 301 15.27 -7.14 3.34
N ASN A 302 15.69 -6.58 2.20
CA ASN A 302 16.75 -7.08 1.35
C ASN A 302 18.09 -6.47 1.81
N LYS A 303 18.97 -7.28 2.39
CA LYS A 303 20.31 -6.86 2.86
C LYS A 303 21.35 -6.69 1.74
N GLY A 304 20.89 -6.69 0.50
CA GLY A 304 21.71 -6.61 -0.70
C GLY A 304 21.77 -7.94 -1.45
N GLY A 305 21.17 -7.96 -2.65
CA GLY A 305 21.15 -9.12 -3.53
C GLY A 305 20.28 -10.30 -3.07
N ALA A 306 19.34 -10.09 -2.14
CA ALA A 306 18.33 -11.10 -1.84
C ALA A 306 17.44 -11.36 -3.05
N THR A 307 17.08 -12.59 -3.28
CA THR A 307 16.07 -12.99 -4.26
C THR A 307 14.68 -12.96 -3.63
N GLY A 308 13.65 -12.79 -4.46
CA GLY A 308 12.27 -12.88 -3.99
C GLY A 308 11.96 -14.20 -3.30
N LYS A 309 12.54 -15.30 -3.80
CA LYS A 309 12.41 -16.63 -3.17
C LYS A 309 12.99 -16.67 -1.75
N GLU A 310 14.13 -16.03 -1.49
CA GLU A 310 14.70 -15.95 -0.13
C GLU A 310 13.77 -15.16 0.81
N VAL A 311 13.17 -14.05 0.36
CA VAL A 311 12.20 -13.29 1.16
C VAL A 311 10.93 -14.11 1.42
N MET A 312 10.43 -14.84 0.41
CA MET A 312 9.27 -15.73 0.58
C MET A 312 9.55 -16.85 1.57
N GLN A 313 10.75 -17.45 1.54
CA GLN A 313 11.18 -18.47 2.49
C GLN A 313 11.25 -17.92 3.92
N LEU A 314 11.83 -16.73 4.10
CA LEU A 314 11.83 -16.04 5.40
C LEU A 314 10.41 -15.81 5.91
N ALA A 315 9.52 -15.26 5.06
CA ALA A 315 8.13 -15.01 5.43
C ALA A 315 7.38 -16.29 5.81
N HIS A 316 7.58 -17.37 5.06
CA HIS A 316 6.99 -18.67 5.38
C HIS A 316 7.48 -19.18 6.73
N ARG A 317 8.78 -19.13 7.00
CA ARG A 317 9.36 -19.57 8.27
C ARG A 317 8.83 -18.79 9.45
N ILE A 318 8.71 -17.46 9.33
CA ILE A 318 8.10 -16.61 10.35
C ILE A 318 6.65 -17.04 10.63
N SER A 319 5.87 -17.28 9.56
CA SER A 319 4.47 -17.69 9.68
C SER A 319 4.30 -19.04 10.38
N GLU A 320 5.18 -20.02 10.08
CA GLU A 320 5.19 -21.35 10.73
C GLU A 320 5.57 -21.24 12.22
N ASP A 321 6.58 -20.44 12.56
CA ASP A 321 7.01 -20.28 13.95
C ASP A 321 5.92 -19.59 14.79
N ILE A 322 5.22 -18.58 14.23
CA ILE A 322 4.06 -17.93 14.87
C ILE A 322 2.91 -18.94 15.05
N TYR A 323 2.58 -19.69 14.01
CA TYR A 323 1.52 -20.68 14.08
C TYR A 323 1.82 -21.78 15.13
N THR A 324 3.05 -22.26 15.18
CA THR A 324 3.49 -23.28 16.14
C THR A 324 3.36 -22.78 17.58
N GLN A 325 3.70 -21.51 17.84
CA GLN A 325 3.70 -20.95 19.18
C GLN A 325 2.33 -20.47 19.65
N TYR A 326 1.53 -19.87 18.74
CA TYR A 326 0.28 -19.17 19.11
C TYR A 326 -0.98 -19.75 18.47
N GLY A 327 -0.88 -20.67 17.51
CA GLY A 327 -2.01 -21.12 16.70
C GLY A 327 -2.60 -20.01 15.80
N ILE A 328 -1.87 -18.90 15.62
CA ILE A 328 -2.32 -17.75 14.82
C ILE A 328 -1.65 -17.80 13.44
N ARG A 329 -2.44 -17.68 12.37
CA ARG A 329 -1.91 -17.54 11.02
C ARG A 329 -1.74 -16.07 10.67
N VAL A 330 -0.52 -15.67 10.26
CA VAL A 330 -0.24 -14.36 9.67
C VAL A 330 -0.18 -14.50 8.15
N VAL A 331 -0.77 -13.53 7.45
CA VAL A 331 -0.88 -13.54 5.99
C VAL A 331 -0.08 -12.37 5.42
N PRO A 332 0.75 -12.60 4.38
CA PRO A 332 1.43 -11.51 3.69
C PRO A 332 0.44 -10.49 3.12
N GLU A 333 0.70 -9.21 3.35
CA GLU A 333 0.04 -8.08 2.69
C GLU A 333 0.67 -7.83 1.31
N VAL A 334 1.96 -8.13 1.20
CA VAL A 334 2.76 -7.96 -0.02
C VAL A 334 2.31 -8.96 -1.08
N ASN A 335 2.09 -8.48 -2.31
CA ASN A 335 1.68 -9.32 -3.43
C ASN A 335 2.88 -10.03 -4.05
N TYR A 336 2.84 -11.35 -4.13
CA TYR A 336 3.85 -12.17 -4.81
C TYR A 336 3.58 -12.20 -6.30
N ILE A 337 4.60 -11.87 -7.10
CA ILE A 337 4.58 -11.93 -8.56
C ILE A 337 5.48 -13.10 -9.00
N GLN A 338 4.86 -14.05 -9.74
CA GLN A 338 5.51 -15.30 -10.19
C GLN A 338 5.39 -15.48 -11.71
#